data_4433c009c11a65ea33079a6770e923cf
#
_entry.id   4433c009c11a65ea33079a6770e923cf
#
_cell.length_a   1.000
_cell.length_b   1.000
_cell.length_c   1.000
_cell.angle_alpha   90.00
_cell.angle_beta   90.00
_cell.angle_gamma   90.00
#
_symmetry.space_group_name_H-M   'P 1'
#
loop_
_entity.id
_entity.type
_entity.pdbx_description
1 polymer ?
#
loop_
_entity_poly.entity_id
_entity_poly.type
_entity_poly.pdbx_seq_one_letter_code
_entity_poly.pdbx_strand_id
1 'polypeptide(L)'
;MLRTRRAQKSRPGRRNDGERLGLAVEGGGLRGIVSAAMLSALEDMDLIPAFDVVYGCSSGAINAAYFLAGRTWYPLSIYYDDLTTPEFLDFRRALRRRDVLDVGYAIDRVVGEVKRLDYERVLGSDIPLHVMITDVDGLETLDVTGFEDRADLAAALRSTCWLPLAVSGTCPYRGLRTVDGGVLTAHPFLLARKQCTHVLSLSTRPMAKPRTGPTLLNRIVERRLERLRPGLGRGYVRSVEEYRAARLGLHRERRTPTARPHVLDLAPVPGTPEVKRHEMGFGKLIAGARAGYEVMYWAVEKEYRRAIPRMTVSQAW
;
A
#
# COMPACT_ATOMS: atom_id res chain seq x y z
N MET A 1 -20.24 -2.07 10.20
CA MET A 1 -19.19 -1.63 11.13
C MET A 1 -18.72 -0.19 10.84
N LEU A 2 -18.10 0.16 9.70
CA LEU A 2 -17.61 1.52 9.43
C LEU A 2 -18.66 2.62 9.68
N ARG A 3 -19.82 2.51 9.04
CA ARG A 3 -20.94 3.48 9.21
C ARG A 3 -21.44 3.53 10.66
N THR A 4 -21.54 2.38 11.33
CA THR A 4 -21.95 2.30 12.74
C THR A 4 -20.97 3.01 13.66
N ARG A 5 -19.66 2.73 13.50
CA ARG A 5 -18.61 3.39 14.30
C ARG A 5 -18.56 4.90 14.05
N ARG A 6 -18.77 5.35 12.80
CA ARG A 6 -18.87 6.78 12.48
C ARG A 6 -20.08 7.43 13.17
N ALA A 7 -21.26 6.83 13.04
CA ALA A 7 -22.49 7.35 13.65
C ALA A 7 -22.37 7.43 15.19
N GLN A 8 -21.72 6.46 15.81
CA GLN A 8 -21.47 6.40 17.25
C GLN A 8 -20.27 7.25 17.71
N LYS A 9 -19.55 7.90 16.77
CA LYS A 9 -18.28 8.61 17.03
C LYS A 9 -17.27 7.74 17.79
N SER A 10 -17.29 6.43 17.54
CA SER A 10 -16.44 5.44 18.19
C SER A 10 -14.97 5.65 17.82
N ARG A 11 -14.08 5.56 18.81
CA ARG A 11 -12.63 5.82 18.64
C ARG A 11 -11.80 4.66 19.18
N PRO A 12 -10.54 4.49 18.73
CA PRO A 12 -9.60 3.53 19.31
C PRO A 12 -9.53 3.67 20.86
N GLY A 13 -9.36 2.57 21.56
CA GLY A 13 -9.33 2.54 23.02
C GLY A 13 -10.69 2.78 23.73
N ARG A 14 -11.75 3.15 23.00
CA ARG A 14 -13.10 3.40 23.53
C ARG A 14 -14.17 2.68 22.71
N ARG A 15 -13.88 1.43 22.29
CA ARG A 15 -14.80 0.58 21.51
C ARG A 15 -15.73 -0.20 22.43
N ASN A 16 -17.00 -0.30 22.04
CA ASN A 16 -18.02 -1.11 22.75
C ASN A 16 -18.50 -2.29 21.91
N ASP A 17 -17.96 -2.48 20.70
CA ASP A 17 -18.40 -3.55 19.80
C ASP A 17 -17.60 -4.85 19.94
N GLY A 18 -16.54 -4.86 20.76
CA GLY A 18 -15.67 -6.03 20.97
C GLY A 18 -14.88 -6.47 19.73
N GLU A 19 -14.90 -5.67 18.66
CA GLU A 19 -14.30 -6.03 17.38
C GLU A 19 -13.02 -5.21 17.11
N ARG A 20 -12.06 -5.83 16.44
CA ARG A 20 -10.84 -5.17 15.99
C ARG A 20 -10.84 -5.05 14.46
N LEU A 21 -10.95 -3.83 13.94
CA LEU A 21 -10.98 -3.52 12.52
C LEU A 21 -9.61 -3.04 12.03
N GLY A 22 -8.98 -3.85 11.18
CA GLY A 22 -7.74 -3.50 10.51
C GLY A 22 -7.99 -2.91 9.12
N LEU A 23 -7.13 -1.98 8.70
CA LEU A 23 -7.03 -1.47 7.33
C LEU A 23 -5.74 -1.99 6.71
N ALA A 24 -5.81 -2.68 5.58
CA ALA A 24 -4.65 -3.20 4.87
C ALA A 24 -4.48 -2.51 3.52
N VAL A 25 -3.37 -1.79 3.33
CA VAL A 25 -3.14 -0.92 2.17
C VAL A 25 -2.08 -1.52 1.24
N GLU A 26 -2.50 -2.04 0.08
CA GLU A 26 -1.59 -2.54 -0.95
C GLU A 26 -0.80 -1.38 -1.56
N GLY A 27 0.52 -1.60 -1.74
CA GLY A 27 1.37 -0.75 -2.55
C GLY A 27 1.40 -1.17 -4.02
N GLY A 28 2.48 -0.84 -4.68
CA GLY A 28 2.70 -1.24 -6.08
C GLY A 28 3.35 -0.16 -6.93
N GLY A 29 4.28 0.61 -6.39
CA GLY A 29 4.90 1.75 -7.06
C GLY A 29 3.84 2.78 -7.44
N LEU A 30 3.85 3.28 -8.67
CA LEU A 30 2.89 4.30 -9.13
C LEU A 30 1.42 3.81 -9.15
N ARG A 31 1.17 2.49 -9.16
CA ARG A 31 -0.18 1.95 -8.99
C ARG A 31 -0.76 2.22 -7.60
N GLY A 32 0.05 2.55 -6.61
CA GLY A 32 -0.38 2.97 -5.28
C GLY A 32 -1.35 4.15 -5.26
N ILE A 33 -1.43 4.93 -6.35
CA ILE A 33 -2.45 6.00 -6.51
C ILE A 33 -3.88 5.48 -6.30
N VAL A 34 -4.15 4.23 -6.66
CA VAL A 34 -5.47 3.61 -6.49
C VAL A 34 -5.82 3.46 -5.02
N SER A 35 -4.91 2.90 -4.20
CA SER A 35 -5.12 2.78 -2.75
C SER A 35 -5.08 4.15 -2.06
N ALA A 36 -4.25 5.10 -2.52
CA ALA A 36 -4.26 6.47 -2.02
C ALA A 36 -5.63 7.15 -2.20
N ALA A 37 -6.25 7.00 -3.36
CA ALA A 37 -7.57 7.56 -3.64
C ALA A 37 -8.69 6.85 -2.85
N MET A 38 -8.57 5.54 -2.59
CA MET A 38 -9.47 4.84 -1.66
C MET A 38 -9.38 5.41 -0.24
N LEU A 39 -8.17 5.75 0.22
CA LEU A 39 -7.95 6.38 1.51
C LEU A 39 -8.50 7.81 1.55
N SER A 40 -8.40 8.57 0.45
CA SER A 40 -9.01 9.90 0.34
C SER A 40 -10.54 9.83 0.47
N ALA A 41 -11.17 8.79 -0.10
CA ALA A 41 -12.59 8.57 0.09
C ALA A 41 -12.96 8.25 1.55
N LEU A 42 -12.13 7.46 2.25
CA LEU A 42 -12.33 7.18 3.68
C LEU A 42 -12.15 8.44 4.54
N GLU A 43 -11.19 9.30 4.21
CA GLU A 43 -10.99 10.60 4.87
C GLU A 43 -12.19 11.52 4.65
N ASP A 44 -12.70 11.65 3.43
CA ASP A 44 -13.88 12.46 3.11
C ASP A 44 -15.16 12.00 3.80
N MET A 45 -15.22 10.72 4.18
CA MET A 45 -16.32 10.12 4.92
C MET A 45 -16.10 10.14 6.45
N ASP A 46 -15.08 10.83 6.96
CA ASP A 46 -14.71 10.88 8.38
C ASP A 46 -14.51 9.48 9.00
N LEU A 47 -13.88 8.55 8.26
CA LEU A 47 -13.73 7.17 8.68
C LEU A 47 -12.34 6.81 9.20
N ILE A 48 -11.39 7.74 9.31
CA ILE A 48 -10.07 7.49 9.91
C ILE A 48 -10.24 6.89 11.32
N PRO A 49 -11.05 7.48 12.23
CA PRO A 49 -11.18 6.96 13.59
C PRO A 49 -11.91 5.62 13.68
N ALA A 50 -12.48 5.11 12.58
CA ALA A 50 -13.19 3.83 12.58
C ALA A 50 -12.25 2.62 12.68
N PHE A 51 -10.97 2.78 12.35
CA PHE A 51 -9.97 1.70 12.36
C PHE A 51 -9.27 1.59 13.71
N ASP A 52 -8.80 0.37 14.03
CA ASP A 52 -8.03 0.08 15.24
C ASP A 52 -6.55 -0.13 14.93
N VAL A 53 -6.19 -0.38 13.66
CA VAL A 53 -4.82 -0.60 13.20
C VAL A 53 -4.75 -0.42 11.68
N VAL A 54 -3.62 0.07 11.16
CA VAL A 54 -3.38 0.22 9.72
C VAL A 54 -2.09 -0.50 9.33
N TYR A 55 -2.17 -1.35 8.31
CA TYR A 55 -1.05 -2.09 7.74
C TYR A 55 -0.73 -1.57 6.35
N GLY A 56 0.51 -1.24 6.09
CA GLY A 56 0.98 -0.77 4.79
C GLY A 56 2.22 -1.50 4.29
N CYS A 57 2.35 -1.61 2.96
CA CYS A 57 3.53 -2.16 2.31
C CYS A 57 3.92 -1.30 1.11
N SER A 58 5.22 -1.04 0.92
CA SER A 58 5.73 -0.26 -0.21
C SER A 58 5.04 1.11 -0.30
N SER A 59 4.66 1.60 -1.46
CA SER A 59 3.89 2.84 -1.60
C SER A 59 2.59 2.85 -0.77
N GLY A 60 2.03 1.68 -0.44
CA GLY A 60 0.87 1.57 0.45
C GLY A 60 1.17 1.98 1.91
N ALA A 61 2.41 1.81 2.38
CA ALA A 61 2.82 2.28 3.70
C ALA A 61 2.91 3.81 3.75
N ILE A 62 3.41 4.43 2.69
CA ILE A 62 3.43 5.90 2.55
C ILE A 62 2.00 6.44 2.56
N ASN A 63 1.11 5.83 1.77
CA ASN A 63 -0.31 6.20 1.72
C ASN A 63 -0.97 6.06 3.10
N ALA A 64 -0.68 4.97 3.83
CA ALA A 64 -1.19 4.72 5.17
C ALA A 64 -0.70 5.79 6.17
N ALA A 65 0.56 6.22 6.07
CA ALA A 65 1.10 7.28 6.91
C ALA A 65 0.39 8.62 6.66
N TYR A 66 0.17 9.01 5.41
CA TYR A 66 -0.60 10.21 5.10
C TYR A 66 -2.07 10.12 5.54
N PHE A 67 -2.66 8.93 5.48
CA PHE A 67 -4.01 8.69 5.97
C PHE A 67 -4.10 8.92 7.48
N LEU A 68 -3.17 8.40 8.25
CA LEU A 68 -3.11 8.63 9.70
C LEU A 68 -2.80 10.09 10.05
N ALA A 69 -2.03 10.78 9.21
CA ALA A 69 -1.85 12.22 9.33
C ALA A 69 -3.12 13.04 9.00
N GLY A 70 -4.18 12.42 8.45
CA GLY A 70 -5.40 13.09 8.03
C GLY A 70 -5.18 14.07 6.88
N ARG A 71 -4.30 13.70 5.94
CA ARG A 71 -3.94 14.49 4.76
C ARG A 71 -3.67 13.58 3.58
N THR A 72 -4.71 13.02 2.95
CA THR A 72 -4.55 12.11 1.81
C THR A 72 -4.63 12.82 0.46
N TRP A 73 -5.41 13.88 0.35
CA TRP A 73 -5.68 14.55 -0.92
C TRP A 73 -4.46 15.26 -1.52
N TYR A 74 -3.76 16.05 -0.73
CA TYR A 74 -2.60 16.77 -1.22
C TYR A 74 -1.46 15.80 -1.63
N PRO A 75 -1.12 14.80 -0.80
CA PRO A 75 -0.14 13.79 -1.17
C PRO A 75 -0.56 12.89 -2.33
N LEU A 76 -1.85 12.77 -2.67
CA LEU A 76 -2.29 12.00 -3.83
C LEU A 76 -1.60 12.48 -5.12
N SER A 77 -1.31 13.77 -5.22
CA SER A 77 -0.62 14.34 -6.37
C SER A 77 0.85 13.88 -6.53
N ILE A 78 1.47 13.31 -5.50
CA ILE A 78 2.80 12.68 -5.59
C ILE A 78 2.88 11.77 -6.82
N TYR A 79 1.84 11.00 -7.08
CA TYR A 79 1.83 9.97 -8.11
C TYR A 79 1.87 10.52 -9.54
N TYR A 80 1.37 11.73 -9.79
CA TYR A 80 1.32 12.31 -11.12
C TYR A 80 2.14 13.60 -11.27
N ASP A 81 2.54 14.22 -10.18
CA ASP A 81 3.41 15.40 -10.19
C ASP A 81 4.88 15.04 -9.97
N ASP A 82 5.19 14.28 -8.91
CA ASP A 82 6.55 14.12 -8.43
C ASP A 82 7.20 12.79 -8.87
N LEU A 83 6.42 11.70 -8.87
CA LEU A 83 6.94 10.35 -9.15
C LEU A 83 6.86 9.94 -10.63
N THR A 84 6.36 10.81 -11.51
CA THR A 84 6.40 10.62 -12.97
C THR A 84 7.57 11.35 -13.62
N THR A 85 8.51 11.80 -12.83
CA THR A 85 9.67 12.57 -13.28
C THR A 85 10.92 11.69 -13.44
N PRO A 86 11.89 12.08 -14.31
CA PRO A 86 13.16 11.35 -14.45
C PRO A 86 13.98 11.29 -13.18
N GLU A 87 13.77 12.22 -12.23
CA GLU A 87 14.43 12.23 -10.93
C GLU A 87 14.05 11.01 -10.11
N PHE A 88 12.79 10.56 -10.18
CA PHE A 88 12.32 9.37 -9.48
C PHE A 88 12.50 8.09 -10.31
N LEU A 89 12.01 8.08 -11.57
CA LEU A 89 11.95 6.89 -12.41
C LEU A 89 12.57 7.13 -13.78
N ASP A 90 13.75 6.56 -14.04
CA ASP A 90 14.40 6.62 -15.35
C ASP A 90 14.98 5.26 -15.75
N PHE A 91 14.32 4.59 -16.70
CA PHE A 91 14.77 3.31 -17.23
C PHE A 91 16.12 3.39 -17.99
N ARG A 92 16.53 4.56 -18.49
CA ARG A 92 17.81 4.75 -19.18
C ARG A 92 18.99 4.57 -18.22
N ARG A 93 18.78 4.76 -16.91
CA ARG A 93 19.79 4.51 -15.87
C ARG A 93 20.23 3.04 -15.86
N ALA A 94 19.33 2.09 -16.23
CA ALA A 94 19.66 0.67 -16.32
C ALA A 94 20.78 0.39 -17.35
N LEU A 95 20.84 1.14 -18.45
CA LEU A 95 21.92 1.03 -19.46
C LEU A 95 23.30 1.39 -18.87
N ARG A 96 23.31 2.20 -17.83
CA ARG A 96 24.52 2.61 -17.10
C ARG A 96 24.71 1.81 -15.81
N ARG A 97 23.99 0.70 -15.61
CA ARG A 97 23.99 -0.12 -14.39
C ARG A 97 23.69 0.67 -13.12
N ARG A 98 22.87 1.71 -13.22
CA ARG A 98 22.39 2.51 -12.08
C ARG A 98 20.94 2.12 -11.74
N ASP A 99 20.52 2.50 -10.54
CA ASP A 99 19.16 2.27 -10.06
C ASP A 99 18.13 2.98 -10.93
N VAL A 100 17.09 2.26 -11.28
CA VAL A 100 15.97 2.76 -12.10
C VAL A 100 15.06 3.67 -11.29
N LEU A 101 14.90 3.37 -9.98
CA LEU A 101 14.16 4.18 -9.03
C LEU A 101 15.12 4.88 -8.06
N ASP A 102 14.81 6.13 -7.72
CA ASP A 102 15.45 6.85 -6.64
C ASP A 102 14.50 6.90 -5.43
N VAL A 103 14.68 5.94 -4.50
CA VAL A 103 13.89 5.88 -3.27
C VAL A 103 14.25 7.03 -2.32
N GLY A 104 15.51 7.51 -2.35
CA GLY A 104 15.93 8.69 -1.62
C GLY A 104 15.15 9.93 -2.05
N TYR A 105 15.07 10.16 -3.36
CA TYR A 105 14.23 11.24 -3.89
C TYR A 105 12.78 11.15 -3.40
N ALA A 106 12.17 9.97 -3.46
CA ALA A 106 10.79 9.80 -3.02
C ALA A 106 10.61 10.09 -1.52
N ILE A 107 11.48 9.55 -0.66
CA ILE A 107 11.30 9.65 0.80
C ILE A 107 11.84 10.97 1.35
N ASP A 108 13.08 11.37 0.98
CA ASP A 108 13.69 12.54 1.59
C ASP A 108 13.17 13.84 0.97
N ARG A 109 13.14 13.88 -0.38
CA ARG A 109 12.73 15.09 -1.07
C ARG A 109 11.21 15.21 -1.13
N VAL A 110 10.50 14.21 -1.65
CA VAL A 110 9.06 14.36 -1.89
C VAL A 110 8.28 14.25 -0.57
N VAL A 111 8.40 13.14 0.16
CA VAL A 111 7.67 12.92 1.42
C VAL A 111 8.22 13.80 2.56
N GLY A 112 9.51 14.06 2.57
CA GLY A 112 10.16 14.86 3.63
C GLY A 112 9.99 16.37 3.50
N GLU A 113 9.94 16.91 2.25
CA GLU A 113 10.01 18.35 2.00
C GLU A 113 8.87 18.87 1.11
N VAL A 114 8.60 18.26 -0.07
CA VAL A 114 7.65 18.80 -1.06
C VAL A 114 6.20 18.55 -0.66
N LYS A 115 5.84 17.29 -0.44
CA LYS A 115 4.51 16.85 0.01
C LYS A 115 4.57 16.46 1.48
N ARG A 116 5.20 17.26 2.28
CA ARG A 116 5.64 17.02 3.65
C ARG A 116 4.64 16.21 4.48
N LEU A 117 5.08 14.99 4.87
CA LEU A 117 4.36 14.14 5.82
C LEU A 117 4.41 14.77 7.22
N ASP A 118 3.29 14.82 7.88
CA ASP A 118 3.20 15.19 9.29
C ASP A 118 3.56 13.97 10.17
N TYR A 119 4.87 13.77 10.38
CA TYR A 119 5.40 12.65 11.14
C TYR A 119 4.92 12.65 12.58
N GLU A 120 4.85 13.82 13.22
CA GLU A 120 4.39 13.95 14.61
C GLU A 120 2.96 13.44 14.75
N ARG A 121 2.10 13.75 13.79
CA ARG A 121 0.72 13.30 13.80
C ARG A 121 0.58 11.79 13.56
N VAL A 122 1.47 11.18 12.78
CA VAL A 122 1.51 9.74 12.59
C VAL A 122 1.98 9.04 13.85
N LEU A 123 3.07 9.54 14.45
CA LEU A 123 3.66 8.98 15.69
C LEU A 123 2.73 9.13 16.89
N GLY A 124 2.01 10.24 16.98
CA GLY A 124 1.03 10.49 18.04
C GLY A 124 -0.37 9.92 17.79
N SER A 125 -0.55 9.10 16.74
CA SER A 125 -1.86 8.52 16.41
C SER A 125 -2.26 7.41 17.37
N ASP A 126 -3.52 7.43 17.86
CA ASP A 126 -4.13 6.32 18.62
C ASP A 126 -4.27 5.03 17.76
N ILE A 127 -4.09 5.14 16.44
CA ILE A 127 -4.18 4.03 15.50
C ILE A 127 -2.75 3.66 15.09
N PRO A 128 -2.21 2.52 15.52
CA PRO A 128 -0.85 2.13 15.17
C PRO A 128 -0.71 1.87 13.66
N LEU A 129 0.39 2.38 13.09
CA LEU A 129 0.86 2.04 11.77
C LEU A 129 1.77 0.82 11.84
N HIS A 130 1.48 -0.17 11.03
CA HIS A 130 2.31 -1.34 10.79
C HIS A 130 2.91 -1.26 9.39
N VAL A 131 4.23 -1.22 9.29
CA VAL A 131 4.98 -1.18 8.03
C VAL A 131 5.61 -2.55 7.78
N MET A 132 5.26 -3.15 6.65
CA MET A 132 5.83 -4.44 6.27
C MET A 132 7.18 -4.26 5.57
N ILE A 133 8.19 -4.95 6.06
CA ILE A 133 9.56 -4.94 5.54
C ILE A 133 10.03 -6.39 5.43
N THR A 134 10.80 -6.74 4.40
CA THR A 134 11.43 -8.06 4.31
C THR A 134 12.84 -8.02 4.91
N ASP A 135 13.12 -8.83 5.93
CA ASP A 135 14.47 -9.16 6.36
C ASP A 135 15.08 -10.16 5.38
N VAL A 136 16.19 -9.74 4.77
CA VAL A 136 16.88 -10.52 3.75
C VAL A 136 17.61 -11.72 4.35
N ASP A 137 18.20 -11.56 5.52
CA ASP A 137 19.02 -12.60 6.15
C ASP A 137 18.15 -13.60 6.95
N GLY A 138 17.13 -13.10 7.65
CA GLY A 138 16.14 -13.90 8.35
C GLY A 138 15.14 -14.62 7.43
N LEU A 139 15.01 -14.20 6.16
CA LEU A 139 14.04 -14.74 5.20
C LEU A 139 12.59 -14.63 5.71
N GLU A 140 12.28 -13.54 6.37
CA GLU A 140 10.96 -13.30 6.97
C GLU A 140 10.42 -11.90 6.69
N THR A 141 9.12 -11.73 6.89
CA THR A 141 8.48 -10.42 6.85
C THR A 141 8.42 -9.86 8.25
N LEU A 142 9.06 -8.72 8.44
CA LEU A 142 8.95 -7.92 9.66
C LEU A 142 7.66 -7.11 9.63
N ASP A 143 6.91 -7.18 10.72
CA ASP A 143 5.75 -6.34 11.01
C ASP A 143 6.20 -5.21 11.93
N VAL A 144 6.67 -4.10 11.32
CA VAL A 144 7.30 -3.01 12.05
C VAL A 144 6.26 -2.00 12.51
N THR A 145 6.24 -1.75 13.80
CA THR A 145 5.41 -0.73 14.46
C THR A 145 6.17 -0.13 15.64
N GLY A 146 5.59 0.86 16.35
CA GLY A 146 6.24 1.47 17.52
C GLY A 146 7.52 2.21 17.13
N PHE A 147 7.39 3.15 16.19
CA PHE A 147 8.51 3.97 15.71
C PHE A 147 8.98 4.92 16.80
N GLU A 148 10.29 5.01 17.01
CA GLU A 148 10.89 5.82 18.07
C GLU A 148 10.77 7.32 17.78
N ASP A 149 11.01 7.69 16.51
CA ASP A 149 11.00 9.08 16.08
C ASP A 149 10.73 9.20 14.56
N ARG A 150 10.82 10.44 14.06
CA ARG A 150 10.70 10.75 12.63
C ARG A 150 11.71 10.00 11.77
N ALA A 151 12.94 9.88 12.24
CA ALA A 151 14.02 9.25 11.47
C ALA A 151 13.78 7.75 11.31
N ASP A 152 13.34 7.09 12.38
CA ASP A 152 13.00 5.68 12.39
C ASP A 152 11.79 5.37 11.49
N LEU A 153 10.73 6.17 11.55
CA LEU A 153 9.59 6.04 10.65
C LEU A 153 10.00 6.29 9.18
N ALA A 154 10.78 7.32 8.89
CA ALA A 154 11.27 7.58 7.54
C ALA A 154 12.15 6.45 7.00
N ALA A 155 13.00 5.86 7.85
CA ALA A 155 13.83 4.71 7.51
C ALA A 155 12.97 3.46 7.22
N ALA A 156 11.91 3.22 7.99
CA ALA A 156 10.96 2.14 7.73
C ALA A 156 10.23 2.34 6.39
N LEU A 157 9.76 3.56 6.10
CA LEU A 157 9.12 3.90 4.82
C LEU A 157 10.08 3.75 3.63
N ARG A 158 11.36 4.06 3.81
CA ARG A 158 12.41 3.82 2.81
C ARG A 158 12.61 2.33 2.58
N SER A 159 12.78 1.55 3.65
CA SER A 159 12.99 0.11 3.60
C SER A 159 11.85 -0.62 2.88
N THR A 160 10.61 -0.34 3.23
CA THR A 160 9.44 -0.99 2.62
C THR A 160 9.29 -0.66 1.13
N CYS A 161 9.94 0.42 0.63
CA CYS A 161 9.96 0.81 -0.78
C CYS A 161 11.22 0.35 -1.53
N TRP A 162 12.16 -0.36 -0.89
CA TRP A 162 13.42 -0.79 -1.49
C TRP A 162 13.23 -2.00 -2.39
N LEU A 163 12.79 -1.76 -3.63
CA LEU A 163 12.41 -2.80 -4.57
C LEU A 163 13.63 -3.39 -5.31
N PRO A 164 14.04 -4.66 -5.06
CA PRO A 164 15.31 -5.23 -5.55
C PRO A 164 15.49 -5.28 -7.06
N LEU A 165 14.44 -5.10 -7.85
CA LEU A 165 14.53 -5.04 -9.32
C LEU A 165 14.87 -3.66 -9.84
N ALA A 166 14.54 -2.63 -9.09
CA ALA A 166 14.62 -1.24 -9.52
C ALA A 166 15.69 -0.48 -8.75
N VAL A 167 16.08 -0.99 -7.56
CA VAL A 167 17.13 -0.46 -6.71
C VAL A 167 18.13 -1.57 -6.38
N SER A 168 19.41 -1.22 -6.33
CA SER A 168 20.50 -2.18 -6.07
C SER A 168 20.69 -2.45 -4.58
N GLY A 169 21.15 -3.65 -4.25
CA GLY A 169 21.49 -4.02 -2.88
C GLY A 169 20.29 -4.14 -1.94
N THR A 170 20.52 -3.76 -0.69
CA THR A 170 19.57 -3.80 0.42
C THR A 170 19.54 -2.46 1.13
N CYS A 171 18.43 -2.14 1.80
CA CYS A 171 18.31 -0.98 2.66
C CYS A 171 18.64 -1.37 4.11
N PRO A 172 19.53 -0.67 4.82
CA PRO A 172 19.75 -0.93 6.24
C PRO A 172 18.60 -0.38 7.06
N TYR A 173 18.05 -1.20 7.96
CA TYR A 173 17.03 -0.79 8.91
C TYR A 173 17.20 -1.52 10.24
N ARG A 174 17.35 -0.79 11.35
CA ARG A 174 17.57 -1.33 12.72
C ARG A 174 18.63 -2.45 12.77
N GLY A 175 19.75 -2.26 12.06
CA GLY A 175 20.86 -3.22 11.98
C GLY A 175 20.64 -4.40 11.02
N LEU A 176 19.51 -4.51 10.38
CA LEU A 176 19.17 -5.58 9.43
C LEU A 176 19.38 -5.13 7.98
N ARG A 177 19.60 -6.10 7.09
CA ARG A 177 19.56 -5.93 5.64
C ARG A 177 18.14 -6.15 5.14
N THR A 178 17.51 -5.12 4.64
CA THR A 178 16.08 -5.19 4.30
C THR A 178 15.79 -4.84 2.85
N VAL A 179 14.62 -5.27 2.38
CA VAL A 179 14.04 -4.92 1.08
C VAL A 179 12.53 -4.76 1.21
N ASP A 180 11.87 -4.36 0.12
CA ASP A 180 10.39 -4.18 0.04
C ASP A 180 9.64 -5.35 0.68
N GLY A 181 8.71 -5.04 1.57
CA GLY A 181 7.91 -6.04 2.30
C GLY A 181 7.10 -6.95 1.39
N GLY A 182 6.72 -6.46 0.19
CA GLY A 182 6.01 -7.23 -0.83
C GLY A 182 6.82 -8.38 -1.44
N VAL A 183 8.10 -8.53 -1.09
CA VAL A 183 8.91 -9.67 -1.51
C VAL A 183 8.45 -10.97 -0.85
N LEU A 184 8.30 -10.99 0.47
CA LEU A 184 7.88 -12.19 1.21
C LEU A 184 6.41 -12.18 1.64
N THR A 185 5.74 -11.03 1.62
CA THR A 185 4.30 -10.96 1.87
C THR A 185 3.65 -10.02 0.86
N ALA A 186 3.06 -10.58 -0.17
CA ALA A 186 2.58 -9.85 -1.34
C ALA A 186 1.45 -8.84 -1.05
N HIS A 187 0.78 -8.93 0.10
CA HIS A 187 -0.27 -7.99 0.50
C HIS A 187 -0.46 -7.94 2.02
N PRO A 188 -0.61 -6.73 2.61
CA PRO A 188 -0.73 -6.53 4.05
C PRO A 188 -1.89 -7.26 4.73
N PHE A 189 -2.98 -7.55 4.03
CA PHE A 189 -4.12 -8.25 4.65
C PHE A 189 -3.74 -9.66 5.17
N LEU A 190 -2.68 -10.27 4.63
CA LEU A 190 -2.19 -11.57 5.09
C LEU A 190 -1.66 -11.53 6.53
N LEU A 191 -1.13 -10.37 6.96
CA LEU A 191 -0.77 -10.11 8.36
C LEU A 191 -1.98 -9.61 9.17
N ALA A 192 -2.69 -8.62 8.65
CA ALA A 192 -3.82 -8.01 9.34
C ALA A 192 -4.88 -9.05 9.78
N ARG A 193 -5.19 -10.04 8.94
CA ARG A 193 -6.16 -11.10 9.26
C ARG A 193 -5.76 -12.00 10.42
N LYS A 194 -4.48 -12.00 10.82
CA LYS A 194 -4.01 -12.79 11.97
C LYS A 194 -4.28 -12.10 13.31
N GLN A 195 -4.46 -10.78 13.29
CA GLN A 195 -4.57 -9.94 14.47
C GLN A 195 -5.91 -9.22 14.60
N CYS A 196 -6.72 -9.19 13.52
CA CYS A 196 -7.97 -8.46 13.45
C CYS A 196 -9.16 -9.39 13.29
N THR A 197 -10.31 -9.03 13.86
CA THR A 197 -11.57 -9.73 13.64
C THR A 197 -12.20 -9.37 12.30
N HIS A 198 -11.93 -8.14 11.85
CA HIS A 198 -12.37 -7.60 10.56
C HIS A 198 -11.22 -6.87 9.88
N VAL A 199 -11.09 -7.05 8.57
CA VAL A 199 -10.08 -6.37 7.75
C VAL A 199 -10.75 -5.75 6.53
N LEU A 200 -10.52 -4.44 6.32
CA LEU A 200 -10.73 -3.79 5.05
C LEU A 200 -9.43 -3.83 4.27
N SER A 201 -9.41 -4.59 3.18
CA SER A 201 -8.25 -4.74 2.29
C SER A 201 -8.42 -3.85 1.07
N LEU A 202 -7.41 -3.02 0.77
CA LEU A 202 -7.36 -2.13 -0.39
C LEU A 202 -6.42 -2.72 -1.43
N SER A 203 -6.99 -3.34 -2.46
CA SER A 203 -6.25 -3.89 -3.58
C SER A 203 -6.18 -2.90 -4.74
N THR A 204 -4.99 -2.72 -5.30
CA THR A 204 -4.72 -1.74 -6.35
C THR A 204 -4.96 -2.26 -7.76
N ARG A 205 -5.19 -3.56 -7.93
CA ARG A 205 -5.49 -4.18 -9.22
C ARG A 205 -6.95 -4.60 -9.31
N PRO A 206 -7.59 -4.41 -10.48
CA PRO A 206 -8.89 -5.00 -10.73
C PRO A 206 -8.89 -6.50 -10.46
N MET A 207 -10.02 -7.04 -10.03
CA MET A 207 -10.19 -8.46 -9.84
C MET A 207 -10.27 -9.13 -11.22
N ALA A 208 -9.15 -9.68 -11.68
CA ALA A 208 -9.06 -10.45 -12.93
C ALA A 208 -9.07 -11.95 -12.63
N LYS A 209 -9.40 -12.76 -13.64
CA LYS A 209 -9.20 -14.22 -13.56
C LYS A 209 -7.74 -14.52 -13.17
N PRO A 210 -7.50 -15.38 -12.17
CA PRO A 210 -6.16 -15.69 -11.75
C PRO A 210 -5.36 -16.29 -12.90
N ARG A 211 -4.21 -15.71 -13.18
CA ARG A 211 -3.24 -16.34 -14.09
C ARG A 211 -2.64 -17.54 -13.39
N THR A 212 -2.71 -18.70 -14.01
CA THR A 212 -2.07 -19.92 -13.53
C THR A 212 -0.58 -19.91 -13.87
N GLY A 213 0.26 -20.23 -12.91
CA GLY A 213 1.70 -20.39 -13.06
C GLY A 213 2.55 -19.10 -12.99
N PRO A 214 3.88 -19.26 -12.83
CA PRO A 214 4.82 -18.16 -12.77
C PRO A 214 5.02 -17.51 -14.16
N THR A 215 5.00 -16.19 -14.22
CA THR A 215 5.33 -15.43 -15.45
C THR A 215 6.85 -15.42 -15.65
N LEU A 216 7.30 -15.13 -16.89
CA LEU A 216 8.73 -14.94 -17.17
C LEU A 216 9.35 -13.87 -16.25
N LEU A 217 8.62 -12.80 -15.99
CA LEU A 217 9.04 -11.77 -15.04
C LEU A 217 9.25 -12.33 -13.64
N ASN A 218 8.35 -13.18 -13.13
CA ASN A 218 8.52 -13.78 -11.81
C ASN A 218 9.81 -14.62 -11.73
N ARG A 219 10.18 -15.34 -12.79
CA ARG A 219 11.44 -16.11 -12.85
C ARG A 219 12.69 -15.21 -12.83
N ILE A 220 12.62 -14.05 -13.49
CA ILE A 220 13.71 -13.06 -13.45
C ILE A 220 13.87 -12.50 -12.03
N VAL A 221 12.75 -12.13 -11.41
CA VAL A 221 12.71 -11.65 -10.01
C VAL A 221 13.27 -12.71 -9.07
N GLU A 222 12.78 -13.94 -9.15
CA GLU A 222 13.24 -15.09 -8.36
C GLU A 222 14.76 -15.25 -8.43
N ARG A 223 15.33 -15.31 -9.66
CA ARG A 223 16.77 -15.46 -9.85
C ARG A 223 17.57 -14.31 -9.26
N ARG A 224 17.07 -13.08 -9.36
CA ARG A 224 17.76 -11.91 -8.80
C ARG A 224 17.73 -11.93 -7.27
N LEU A 225 16.60 -12.28 -6.68
CA LEU A 225 16.45 -12.43 -5.24
C LEU A 225 17.30 -13.60 -4.69
N GLU A 226 17.37 -14.73 -5.39
CA GLU A 226 18.25 -15.84 -5.02
C GLU A 226 19.73 -15.46 -5.01
N ARG A 227 20.17 -14.55 -5.91
CA ARG A 227 21.55 -14.02 -5.89
C ARG A 227 21.80 -13.06 -4.72
N LEU A 228 20.76 -12.34 -4.28
CA LEU A 228 20.85 -11.45 -3.13
C LEU A 228 20.99 -12.25 -1.82
N ARG A 229 20.18 -13.30 -1.68
CA ARG A 229 20.20 -14.25 -0.57
C ARG A 229 19.59 -15.58 -1.02
N PRO A 230 20.30 -16.71 -0.91
CA PRO A 230 19.71 -18.04 -1.19
C PRO A 230 18.44 -18.28 -0.36
N GLY A 231 17.37 -18.70 -1.00
CA GLY A 231 16.06 -18.91 -0.39
C GLY A 231 15.08 -17.74 -0.56
N LEU A 232 15.56 -16.52 -0.77
CA LEU A 232 14.70 -15.33 -0.89
C LEU A 232 13.84 -15.37 -2.16
N GLY A 233 14.37 -15.87 -3.28
CA GLY A 233 13.63 -16.02 -4.53
C GLY A 233 12.52 -17.06 -4.42
N ARG A 234 12.78 -18.19 -3.78
CA ARG A 234 11.76 -19.21 -3.48
C ARG A 234 10.68 -18.68 -2.55
N GLY A 235 11.09 -17.92 -1.52
CA GLY A 235 10.15 -17.21 -0.63
C GLY A 235 9.22 -16.28 -1.38
N TYR A 236 9.75 -15.50 -2.33
CA TYR A 236 8.96 -14.63 -3.20
C TYR A 236 7.92 -15.39 -4.03
N VAL A 237 8.31 -16.49 -4.68
CA VAL A 237 7.37 -17.28 -5.47
C VAL A 237 6.25 -17.82 -4.60
N ARG A 238 6.58 -18.38 -3.42
CA ARG A 238 5.59 -18.86 -2.44
C ARG A 238 4.63 -17.73 -2.02
N SER A 239 5.15 -16.56 -1.68
CA SER A 239 4.36 -15.39 -1.30
C SER A 239 3.34 -14.98 -2.37
N VAL A 240 3.75 -14.99 -3.65
CA VAL A 240 2.85 -14.70 -4.77
C VAL A 240 1.74 -15.74 -4.91
N GLU A 241 2.06 -17.03 -4.69
CA GLU A 241 1.09 -18.13 -4.76
C GLU A 241 0.11 -18.08 -3.58
N GLU A 242 0.60 -17.88 -2.37
CA GLU A 242 -0.21 -17.70 -1.16
C GLU A 242 -1.19 -16.52 -1.29
N TYR A 243 -0.73 -15.38 -1.81
CA TYR A 243 -1.58 -14.23 -2.08
C TYR A 243 -2.68 -14.55 -3.10
N ARG A 244 -2.33 -15.24 -4.19
CA ARG A 244 -3.31 -15.64 -5.21
C ARG A 244 -4.37 -16.59 -4.63
N ALA A 245 -3.94 -17.58 -3.86
CA ALA A 245 -4.84 -18.52 -3.20
C ALA A 245 -5.75 -17.85 -2.19
N ALA A 246 -5.19 -16.97 -1.34
CA ALA A 246 -5.94 -16.21 -0.35
C ALA A 246 -6.98 -15.28 -1.01
N ARG A 247 -6.60 -14.57 -2.07
CA ARG A 247 -7.52 -13.67 -2.78
C ARG A 247 -8.67 -14.40 -3.45
N LEU A 248 -8.41 -15.61 -3.97
CA LEU A 248 -9.48 -16.48 -4.48
C LEU A 248 -10.42 -16.95 -3.37
N GLY A 249 -9.87 -17.28 -2.20
CA GLY A 249 -10.66 -17.58 -1.00
C GLY A 249 -11.60 -16.44 -0.63
N LEU A 250 -11.08 -15.22 -0.51
CA LEU A 250 -11.86 -14.01 -0.21
C LEU A 250 -13.01 -13.79 -1.20
N HIS A 251 -12.80 -14.10 -2.47
CA HIS A 251 -13.86 -13.97 -3.48
C HIS A 251 -15.00 -14.98 -3.27
N ARG A 252 -14.67 -16.17 -2.80
CA ARG A 252 -15.67 -17.20 -2.44
C ARG A 252 -16.40 -16.85 -1.15
N GLU A 253 -15.68 -16.39 -0.13
CA GLU A 253 -16.22 -15.99 1.17
C GLU A 253 -17.19 -14.80 1.10
N ARG A 254 -17.05 -13.92 0.11
CA ARG A 254 -18.03 -12.86 -0.16
C ARG A 254 -19.47 -13.37 -0.32
N ARG A 255 -19.65 -14.62 -0.75
CA ARG A 255 -20.97 -15.24 -0.96
C ARG A 255 -21.54 -15.90 0.32
N THR A 256 -20.67 -16.20 1.28
CA THR A 256 -21.04 -16.84 2.56
C THR A 256 -20.10 -16.35 3.65
N PRO A 257 -20.34 -15.16 4.26
CA PRO A 257 -19.43 -14.59 5.25
C PRO A 257 -19.64 -15.26 6.62
N THR A 258 -19.16 -16.49 6.79
CA THR A 258 -19.30 -17.24 8.04
C THR A 258 -17.99 -17.42 8.80
N ALA A 259 -16.83 -17.21 8.15
CA ALA A 259 -15.53 -17.43 8.76
C ALA A 259 -14.94 -16.12 9.31
N ARG A 260 -14.44 -16.15 10.55
CA ARG A 260 -13.57 -15.09 11.10
C ARG A 260 -12.11 -15.43 10.80
N PRO A 261 -11.26 -14.44 10.53
CA PRO A 261 -11.57 -13.00 10.40
C PRO A 261 -12.36 -12.66 9.14
N HIS A 262 -13.28 -11.71 9.25
CA HIS A 262 -14.01 -11.20 8.08
C HIS A 262 -13.11 -10.24 7.29
N VAL A 263 -12.77 -10.60 6.05
CA VAL A 263 -11.95 -9.75 5.17
C VAL A 263 -12.80 -9.27 3.99
N LEU A 264 -12.95 -7.94 3.89
CA LEU A 264 -13.52 -7.30 2.70
C LEU A 264 -12.39 -6.76 1.85
N ASP A 265 -12.11 -7.42 0.71
CA ASP A 265 -11.14 -6.93 -0.28
C ASP A 265 -11.85 -6.03 -1.31
N LEU A 266 -11.46 -4.75 -1.34
CA LEU A 266 -11.92 -3.78 -2.32
C LEU A 266 -10.84 -3.57 -3.38
N ALA A 267 -11.27 -3.60 -4.64
CA ALA A 267 -10.42 -3.40 -5.81
C ALA A 267 -11.20 -2.63 -6.88
N PRO A 268 -10.51 -1.95 -7.81
CA PRO A 268 -11.16 -1.38 -8.98
C PRO A 268 -12.05 -2.39 -9.70
N VAL A 269 -13.14 -1.91 -10.27
CA VAL A 269 -14.10 -2.77 -10.97
C VAL A 269 -13.45 -3.39 -12.21
N PRO A 270 -13.73 -4.67 -12.54
CA PRO A 270 -13.27 -5.27 -13.80
C PRO A 270 -13.64 -4.41 -15.01
N GLY A 271 -12.69 -4.21 -15.93
CA GLY A 271 -12.85 -3.31 -17.08
C GLY A 271 -12.30 -1.89 -16.85
N THR A 272 -11.98 -1.52 -15.62
CA THR A 272 -11.24 -0.28 -15.34
C THR A 272 -9.82 -0.37 -15.93
N PRO A 273 -9.29 0.71 -16.53
CA PRO A 273 -7.91 0.74 -16.99
C PRO A 273 -6.93 0.40 -15.87
N GLU A 274 -6.08 -0.61 -16.08
CA GLU A 274 -5.11 -1.01 -15.07
C GLU A 274 -3.94 -0.02 -15.06
N VAL A 275 -3.66 0.55 -13.90
CA VAL A 275 -2.45 1.34 -13.65
C VAL A 275 -1.27 0.39 -13.48
N LYS A 276 -0.20 0.57 -14.24
CA LYS A 276 1.03 -0.20 -14.11
C LYS A 276 1.87 0.30 -12.92
N ARG A 277 2.76 -0.56 -12.40
CA ARG A 277 3.70 -0.16 -11.32
C ARG A 277 4.63 1.01 -11.72
N HIS A 278 4.88 1.15 -13.01
CA HIS A 278 5.73 2.16 -13.64
C HIS A 278 4.93 3.02 -14.62
N GLU A 279 3.67 3.30 -14.32
CA GLU A 279 2.80 4.12 -15.16
C GLU A 279 3.24 5.58 -15.14
N MET A 280 3.59 6.12 -16.31
CA MET A 280 4.00 7.52 -16.46
C MET A 280 2.89 8.37 -17.09
N GLY A 281 1.83 7.75 -17.56
CA GLY A 281 0.73 8.43 -18.22
C GLY A 281 -0.22 9.09 -17.24
N PHE A 282 -0.20 10.43 -17.18
CA PHE A 282 -1.07 11.24 -16.33
C PHE A 282 -2.54 10.80 -16.37
N GLY A 283 -3.13 10.68 -17.58
CA GLY A 283 -4.54 10.31 -17.75
C GLY A 283 -4.88 8.93 -17.15
N LYS A 284 -3.94 7.95 -17.20
CA LYS A 284 -4.16 6.63 -16.59
C LYS A 284 -4.04 6.66 -15.08
N LEU A 285 -3.13 7.48 -14.53
CA LEU A 285 -3.00 7.69 -13.10
C LEU A 285 -4.28 8.32 -12.54
N ILE A 286 -4.78 9.36 -13.18
CA ILE A 286 -6.04 10.00 -12.80
C ILE A 286 -7.24 9.04 -12.92
N ALA A 287 -7.33 8.25 -13.99
CA ALA A 287 -8.37 7.24 -14.12
C ALA A 287 -8.32 6.20 -13.00
N GLY A 288 -7.12 5.75 -12.63
CA GLY A 288 -6.90 4.85 -11.51
C GLY A 288 -7.32 5.45 -10.17
N ALA A 289 -6.98 6.72 -9.93
CA ALA A 289 -7.41 7.44 -8.74
C ALA A 289 -8.94 7.54 -8.65
N ARG A 290 -9.60 7.94 -9.73
CA ARG A 290 -11.07 8.02 -9.79
C ARG A 290 -11.70 6.67 -9.49
N ALA A 291 -11.22 5.60 -10.12
CA ALA A 291 -11.74 4.25 -9.88
C ALA A 291 -11.54 3.79 -8.43
N GLY A 292 -10.40 4.09 -7.81
CA GLY A 292 -10.16 3.81 -6.39
C GLY A 292 -11.12 4.56 -5.48
N TYR A 293 -11.28 5.86 -5.69
CA TYR A 293 -12.20 6.69 -4.91
C TYR A 293 -13.64 6.20 -5.03
N GLU A 294 -14.11 6.01 -6.25
CA GLU A 294 -15.50 5.61 -6.55
C GLU A 294 -15.86 4.27 -5.91
N VAL A 295 -15.01 3.25 -6.05
CA VAL A 295 -15.29 1.92 -5.48
C VAL A 295 -15.36 1.97 -3.96
N MET A 296 -14.49 2.76 -3.30
CA MET A 296 -14.52 2.91 -1.86
C MET A 296 -15.77 3.67 -1.39
N TYR A 297 -16.06 4.79 -2.03
CA TYR A 297 -17.24 5.60 -1.69
C TYR A 297 -18.51 4.78 -1.83
N TRP A 298 -18.68 4.07 -2.96
CA TRP A 298 -19.81 3.18 -3.19
C TRP A 298 -19.89 2.03 -2.16
N ALA A 299 -18.76 1.44 -1.81
CA ALA A 299 -18.73 0.34 -0.85
C ALA A 299 -19.26 0.75 0.52
N VAL A 300 -19.02 1.98 0.94
CA VAL A 300 -19.45 2.52 2.25
C VAL A 300 -20.86 3.12 2.17
N GLU A 301 -21.08 4.08 1.28
CA GLU A 301 -22.33 4.87 1.24
C GLU A 301 -23.43 4.24 0.38
N LYS A 302 -23.08 3.30 -0.50
CA LYS A 302 -24.00 2.72 -1.51
C LYS A 302 -24.49 3.74 -2.53
N GLU A 303 -23.79 4.84 -2.65
CA GLU A 303 -24.04 5.90 -3.62
C GLU A 303 -22.89 5.97 -4.63
N TYR A 304 -23.19 6.42 -5.85
CA TYR A 304 -22.20 6.59 -6.89
C TYR A 304 -21.80 8.06 -7.01
N ARG A 305 -20.53 8.38 -6.75
CA ARG A 305 -20.00 9.72 -7.00
C ARG A 305 -19.20 9.74 -8.29
N ARG A 306 -19.65 10.53 -9.26
CA ARG A 306 -18.97 10.74 -10.55
C ARG A 306 -17.83 11.75 -10.49
N ALA A 307 -17.83 12.65 -9.51
CA ALA A 307 -16.82 13.69 -9.34
C ALA A 307 -16.02 13.48 -8.08
N ILE A 308 -14.69 13.54 -8.20
CA ILE A 308 -13.78 13.58 -7.06
C ILE A 308 -13.68 15.05 -6.60
N PRO A 309 -14.12 15.38 -5.39
CA PRO A 309 -14.36 16.78 -5.01
C PRO A 309 -13.11 17.65 -4.86
N ARG A 310 -11.91 17.05 -4.69
CA ARG A 310 -10.69 17.79 -4.34
C ARG A 310 -9.49 17.49 -5.23
N MET A 311 -9.68 16.82 -6.36
CA MET A 311 -8.57 16.56 -7.26
C MET A 311 -8.18 17.83 -7.98
N THR A 312 -7.16 18.51 -7.46
CA THR A 312 -6.51 19.60 -8.17
C THR A 312 -5.46 19.03 -9.10
N VAL A 313 -5.52 19.41 -10.35
CA VAL A 313 -4.47 19.16 -11.33
C VAL A 313 -3.52 20.34 -11.22
N SER A 314 -2.36 20.13 -10.61
CA SER A 314 -1.34 21.19 -10.46
C SER A 314 -0.52 21.41 -11.72
N GLN A 315 -0.64 20.55 -12.72
CA GLN A 315 -0.11 20.84 -14.06
C GLN A 315 -1.06 21.78 -14.78
N ALA A 316 -0.96 23.04 -14.43
CA ALA A 316 -1.27 24.08 -15.37
C ALA A 316 -0.13 24.10 -16.39
N TRP A 317 -0.37 23.54 -17.60
CA TRP A 317 0.14 23.96 -18.92
C TRP A 317 1.62 24.26 -19.06
#